data_09debf2e3e90fa7adc4b68e638c2fe5d
#
_entry.id   09debf2e3e90fa7adc4b68e638c2fe5d
#
_cell.length_a   1.000
_cell.length_b   1.000
_cell.length_c   1.000
_cell.angle_alpha   90.00
_cell.angle_beta   90.00
_cell.angle_gamma   90.00
#
_symmetry.space_group_name_H-M   'P 1'
#
loop_
_entity.id
_entity.type
_entity.pdbx_description
1 polymer ?
#
loop_
_entity_poly.entity_id
_entity_poly.type
_entity_poly.pdbx_seq_one_letter_code
_entity_poly.pdbx_strand_id
1 'polypeptide(L)'
;MTEVLDQTHTMRAAVVTGPGQLEVQRVPRPEPGVGQVRIRLEGCGVCASNLTPWAGPDWMTFPTPPGGLGHEGWGVVDAVGEGVSRVAVGDRVAALSQSSFAEYDVADQAAVVPLPSELDGLPFAGEPLGCAMNIFRRSGISPGQTVAIVGIGFLGAILTRLATDAGARVIALSRRPYSLDVARRMGAVETLALDDHYALIAKVSELTEGRFCDVVIEAVGKAWPLDLAAELTRERGRLVIAGYHQDGPRQINMQLWNWRGLDVVNAHERDPAVYAEGVREAVEAVRSGQLDLNDLITHAYPLEQLDQALDATRDRPDGFLKAVVRMR
;
A
#
# COMPACT_ATOMS: atom_id res chain seq x y z
N MET A 1 -6.64 -40.50 -17.69
CA MET A 1 -6.12 -40.85 -16.36
C MET A 1 -5.86 -39.53 -15.65
N THR A 2 -6.75 -39.13 -14.75
CA THR A 2 -6.54 -37.95 -13.91
C THR A 2 -5.60 -38.38 -12.79
N GLU A 3 -4.34 -37.92 -12.83
CA GLU A 3 -3.43 -38.08 -11.70
C GLU A 3 -4.10 -37.44 -10.48
N VAL A 4 -4.36 -38.25 -9.46
CA VAL A 4 -4.76 -37.76 -8.13
C VAL A 4 -3.51 -37.06 -7.56
N LEU A 5 -3.43 -35.73 -7.72
CA LEU A 5 -2.38 -34.93 -7.12
C LEU A 5 -2.39 -35.17 -5.61
N ASP A 6 -1.30 -35.68 -5.09
CA ASP A 6 -1.13 -35.89 -3.66
C ASP A 6 -1.33 -34.57 -2.91
N GLN A 7 -2.28 -34.52 -1.99
CA GLN A 7 -2.65 -33.33 -1.25
C GLN A 7 -1.49 -32.73 -0.44
N THR A 8 -0.45 -33.49 -0.16
CA THR A 8 0.74 -33.06 0.58
C THR A 8 1.69 -32.18 -0.27
N HIS A 9 1.57 -32.24 -1.60
CA HIS A 9 2.43 -31.52 -2.56
C HIS A 9 1.67 -30.45 -3.36
N THR A 10 0.43 -30.15 -3.00
CA THR A 10 -0.38 -29.14 -3.67
C THR A 10 -0.82 -28.05 -2.72
N MET A 11 -1.24 -26.91 -3.29
CA MET A 11 -1.80 -25.76 -2.58
C MET A 11 -3.00 -25.19 -3.33
N ARG A 12 -3.83 -24.40 -2.65
CA ARG A 12 -4.83 -23.54 -3.29
C ARG A 12 -4.18 -22.22 -3.67
N ALA A 13 -4.48 -21.73 -4.86
CA ALA A 13 -4.02 -20.45 -5.34
C ALA A 13 -5.09 -19.79 -6.22
N ALA A 14 -5.24 -18.49 -6.11
CA ALA A 14 -6.09 -17.73 -7.02
C ALA A 14 -5.40 -17.56 -8.37
N VAL A 15 -6.16 -17.75 -9.44
CA VAL A 15 -5.75 -17.55 -10.83
C VAL A 15 -6.75 -16.60 -11.47
N VAL A 16 -6.31 -15.45 -11.94
CA VAL A 16 -7.15 -14.55 -12.73
C VAL A 16 -7.20 -15.11 -14.14
N THR A 17 -8.39 -15.56 -14.56
CA THR A 17 -8.61 -16.26 -15.83
C THR A 17 -9.04 -15.34 -16.96
N GLY A 18 -9.46 -14.14 -16.64
CA GLY A 18 -9.88 -13.10 -17.56
C GLY A 18 -10.25 -11.80 -16.83
N PRO A 19 -10.63 -10.75 -17.55
CA PRO A 19 -11.07 -9.49 -16.95
C PRO A 19 -12.23 -9.71 -15.96
N GLY A 20 -12.00 -9.35 -14.68
CA GLY A 20 -13.00 -9.53 -13.62
C GLY A 20 -13.36 -10.98 -13.31
N GLN A 21 -12.53 -11.95 -13.71
CA GLN A 21 -12.77 -13.38 -13.51
C GLN A 21 -11.58 -14.03 -12.80
N LEU A 22 -11.85 -14.79 -11.76
CA LEU A 22 -10.83 -15.56 -11.07
C LEU A 22 -11.38 -16.93 -10.66
N GLU A 23 -10.46 -17.89 -10.52
CA GLU A 23 -10.73 -19.20 -9.97
C GLU A 23 -9.70 -19.53 -8.90
N VAL A 24 -10.12 -20.18 -7.82
CA VAL A 24 -9.18 -20.79 -6.89
C VAL A 24 -8.92 -22.22 -7.35
N GLN A 25 -7.69 -22.45 -7.78
CA GLN A 25 -7.24 -23.73 -8.34
C GLN A 25 -6.33 -24.47 -7.37
N ARG A 26 -6.28 -25.78 -7.49
CA ARG A 26 -5.29 -26.62 -6.80
C ARG A 26 -4.08 -26.81 -7.72
N VAL A 27 -2.94 -26.32 -7.28
CA VAL A 27 -1.69 -26.28 -8.07
C VAL A 27 -0.54 -26.89 -7.28
N PRO A 28 0.57 -27.32 -7.92
CA PRO A 28 1.77 -27.72 -7.20
C PRO A 28 2.24 -26.66 -6.22
N ARG A 29 2.60 -27.06 -5.01
CA ARG A 29 3.22 -26.19 -4.01
C ARG A 29 4.65 -25.84 -4.44
N PRO A 30 5.07 -24.58 -4.45
CA PRO A 30 6.42 -24.19 -4.87
C PRO A 30 7.47 -24.68 -3.88
N GLU A 31 8.67 -24.99 -4.36
CA GLU A 31 9.82 -25.34 -3.53
C GLU A 31 10.85 -24.20 -3.56
N PRO A 32 11.45 -23.84 -2.41
CA PRO A 32 12.42 -22.76 -2.34
C PRO A 32 13.75 -23.17 -2.98
N GLY A 33 14.28 -22.33 -3.86
CA GLY A 33 15.61 -22.44 -4.42
C GLY A 33 16.71 -21.94 -3.47
N VAL A 34 17.96 -21.87 -3.97
CA VAL A 34 19.11 -21.33 -3.22
C VAL A 34 18.84 -19.88 -2.81
N GLY A 35 19.02 -19.57 -1.53
CA GLY A 35 18.78 -18.26 -0.94
C GLY A 35 17.31 -17.89 -0.75
N GLN A 36 16.38 -18.79 -1.08
CA GLN A 36 14.95 -18.54 -0.98
C GLN A 36 14.33 -19.24 0.23
N VAL A 37 13.20 -18.68 0.66
CA VAL A 37 12.34 -19.27 1.69
C VAL A 37 10.96 -19.52 1.12
N ARG A 38 10.30 -20.60 1.54
CA ARG A 38 8.88 -20.79 1.32
C ARG A 38 8.12 -20.35 2.55
N ILE A 39 7.06 -19.62 2.30
CA ILE A 39 6.20 -19.03 3.34
C ILE A 39 4.84 -19.67 3.21
N ARG A 40 4.35 -20.28 4.28
CA ARG A 40 2.96 -20.65 4.44
C ARG A 40 2.20 -19.38 4.83
N LEU A 41 1.45 -18.85 3.87
CA LEU A 41 0.79 -17.57 4.02
C LEU A 41 -0.38 -17.65 5.01
N GLU A 42 -0.48 -16.64 5.86
CA GLU A 42 -1.64 -16.36 6.71
C GLU A 42 -2.62 -15.45 6.00
N GLY A 43 -2.10 -14.54 5.16
CA GLY A 43 -2.89 -13.63 4.37
C GLY A 43 -2.07 -12.79 3.41
N CYS A 44 -2.79 -11.99 2.62
CA CYS A 44 -2.24 -11.00 1.69
C CYS A 44 -3.16 -9.78 1.66
N GLY A 45 -2.58 -8.59 1.66
CA GLY A 45 -3.31 -7.35 1.44
C GLY A 45 -3.78 -7.22 -0.01
N VAL A 46 -4.87 -6.48 -0.21
CA VAL A 46 -5.37 -6.14 -1.55
C VAL A 46 -5.02 -4.69 -1.85
N CYS A 47 -4.17 -4.50 -2.84
CA CYS A 47 -3.66 -3.19 -3.25
C CYS A 47 -4.54 -2.55 -4.33
N ALA A 48 -4.65 -1.22 -4.33
CA ALA A 48 -5.30 -0.50 -5.42
C ALA A 48 -4.57 -0.69 -6.78
N SER A 49 -3.27 -1.02 -6.77
CA SER A 49 -2.53 -1.36 -7.99
C SER A 49 -3.03 -2.64 -8.67
N ASN A 50 -3.72 -3.52 -7.95
CA ASN A 50 -4.34 -4.72 -8.53
C ASN A 50 -5.55 -4.41 -9.42
N LEU A 51 -6.17 -3.23 -9.28
CA LEU A 51 -7.43 -2.91 -9.97
C LEU A 51 -7.26 -2.79 -11.48
N THR A 52 -6.13 -2.25 -11.96
CA THR A 52 -5.87 -2.19 -13.41
C THR A 52 -5.67 -3.57 -14.01
N PRO A 53 -4.80 -4.46 -13.50
CA PRO A 53 -4.73 -5.84 -13.95
C PRO A 53 -6.05 -6.60 -13.83
N TRP A 54 -6.80 -6.39 -12.75
CA TRP A 54 -8.13 -7.00 -12.56
C TRP A 54 -9.13 -6.59 -13.63
N ALA A 55 -9.09 -5.33 -14.08
CA ALA A 55 -9.93 -4.84 -15.16
C ALA A 55 -9.55 -5.41 -16.55
N GLY A 56 -8.38 -6.01 -16.70
CA GLY A 56 -7.94 -6.71 -17.91
C GLY A 56 -7.58 -5.79 -19.08
N PRO A 57 -6.59 -4.88 -18.91
CA PRO A 57 -6.12 -4.07 -20.03
C PRO A 57 -5.45 -4.92 -21.10
N ASP A 58 -5.34 -4.40 -22.34
CA ASP A 58 -4.82 -5.11 -23.52
C ASP A 58 -3.41 -5.70 -23.35
N TRP A 59 -2.59 -5.13 -22.46
CA TRP A 59 -1.25 -5.63 -22.16
C TRP A 59 -1.22 -6.80 -21.16
N MET A 60 -2.37 -7.12 -20.53
CA MET A 60 -2.46 -8.21 -19.57
C MET A 60 -2.62 -9.56 -20.30
N THR A 61 -1.91 -10.57 -19.81
CA THR A 61 -2.02 -11.95 -20.33
C THR A 61 -2.74 -12.82 -19.32
N PHE A 62 -3.69 -13.59 -19.79
CA PHE A 62 -4.47 -14.53 -18.98
C PHE A 62 -4.29 -15.98 -19.46
N PRO A 63 -4.38 -16.99 -18.58
CA PRO A 63 -4.50 -16.84 -17.12
C PRO A 63 -3.22 -16.29 -16.49
N THR A 64 -3.34 -15.64 -15.33
CA THR A 64 -2.16 -15.24 -14.54
C THR A 64 -1.46 -16.46 -13.93
N PRO A 65 -0.18 -16.34 -13.53
CA PRO A 65 0.44 -17.34 -12.68
C PRO A 65 -0.39 -17.55 -11.38
N PRO A 66 -0.38 -18.76 -10.81
CA PRO A 66 -1.05 -19.04 -9.53
C PRO A 66 -0.60 -18.09 -8.42
N GLY A 67 -1.54 -17.51 -7.68
CA GLY A 67 -1.26 -16.50 -6.64
C GLY A 67 -0.89 -15.11 -7.17
N GLY A 68 -0.77 -14.97 -8.48
CA GLY A 68 -0.34 -13.72 -9.12
C GLY A 68 -1.18 -12.50 -8.74
N LEU A 69 -0.57 -11.31 -8.84
CA LEU A 69 -1.03 -10.01 -8.33
C LEU A 69 -0.93 -9.86 -6.79
N GLY A 70 -0.83 -10.93 -6.00
CA GLY A 70 -0.63 -10.85 -4.56
C GLY A 70 0.80 -10.43 -4.22
N HIS A 71 1.00 -9.23 -3.64
CA HIS A 71 2.32 -8.70 -3.31
C HIS A 71 2.43 -8.10 -1.90
N GLU A 72 1.43 -8.29 -1.08
CA GLU A 72 1.39 -7.81 0.30
C GLU A 72 1.24 -8.98 1.29
N GLY A 73 2.00 -10.07 1.07
CA GLY A 73 1.90 -11.31 1.82
C GLY A 73 2.52 -11.26 3.21
N TRP A 74 1.96 -12.03 4.15
CA TRP A 74 2.59 -12.36 5.43
C TRP A 74 2.24 -13.80 5.82
N GLY A 75 3.10 -14.42 6.62
CA GLY A 75 2.89 -15.80 7.06
C GLY A 75 4.09 -16.35 7.81
N VAL A 76 4.22 -17.67 7.83
CA VAL A 76 5.25 -18.39 8.57
C VAL A 76 6.17 -19.13 7.59
N VAL A 77 7.47 -18.99 7.74
CA VAL A 77 8.46 -19.74 6.98
C VAL A 77 8.28 -21.23 7.29
N ASP A 78 8.01 -22.05 6.29
CA ASP A 78 7.82 -23.50 6.45
C ASP A 78 8.92 -24.34 5.78
N ALA A 79 9.71 -23.75 4.89
CA ALA A 79 10.89 -24.36 4.31
C ALA A 79 11.93 -23.29 3.93
N VAL A 80 13.20 -23.68 3.96
CA VAL A 80 14.33 -22.83 3.58
C VAL A 80 15.19 -23.55 2.55
N GLY A 81 15.65 -22.83 1.54
CA GLY A 81 16.61 -23.31 0.55
C GLY A 81 18.06 -23.24 1.06
N GLU A 82 18.98 -23.80 0.29
CA GLU A 82 20.40 -23.74 0.60
C GLU A 82 20.88 -22.28 0.70
N GLY A 83 21.79 -21.99 1.66
CA GLY A 83 22.38 -20.67 1.84
C GLY A 83 21.49 -19.65 2.55
N VAL A 84 20.29 -20.01 3.01
CA VAL A 84 19.46 -19.14 3.85
C VAL A 84 20.04 -19.05 5.25
N SER A 85 20.20 -17.83 5.75
CA SER A 85 20.79 -17.55 7.08
C SER A 85 20.07 -16.43 7.84
N ARG A 86 19.15 -15.70 7.20
CA ARG A 86 18.50 -14.53 7.80
C ARG A 86 17.24 -14.87 8.60
N VAL A 87 16.60 -15.97 8.27
CA VAL A 87 15.38 -16.48 8.89
C VAL A 87 15.43 -18.00 8.98
N ALA A 88 14.61 -18.58 9.84
CA ALA A 88 14.49 -20.01 10.05
C ALA A 88 13.05 -20.49 9.87
N VAL A 89 12.87 -21.80 9.72
CA VAL A 89 11.56 -22.43 9.75
C VAL A 89 10.88 -22.14 11.09
N GLY A 90 9.65 -21.66 11.05
CA GLY A 90 8.87 -21.22 12.19
C GLY A 90 8.82 -19.71 12.38
N ASP A 91 9.73 -18.94 11.77
CA ASP A 91 9.69 -17.49 11.85
C ASP A 91 8.47 -16.94 11.13
N ARG A 92 7.75 -16.02 11.77
CA ARG A 92 6.68 -15.26 11.15
C ARG A 92 7.28 -14.07 10.42
N VAL A 93 6.85 -13.83 9.18
CA VAL A 93 7.46 -12.82 8.29
C VAL A 93 6.42 -12.06 7.49
N ALA A 94 6.75 -10.80 7.14
CA ALA A 94 6.18 -10.09 6.01
C ALA A 94 7.03 -10.36 4.76
N ALA A 95 6.39 -10.57 3.61
CA ALA A 95 7.05 -10.93 2.35
C ALA A 95 6.84 -9.88 1.27
N LEU A 96 7.93 -9.50 0.62
CA LEU A 96 7.95 -8.71 -0.62
C LEU A 96 8.03 -9.69 -1.81
N SER A 97 6.94 -10.37 -2.10
CA SER A 97 6.81 -11.39 -3.15
C SER A 97 5.70 -11.01 -4.13
N GLN A 98 5.38 -11.84 -5.12
CA GLN A 98 4.45 -11.47 -6.20
C GLN A 98 3.33 -12.50 -6.43
N SER A 99 3.29 -13.57 -5.64
CA SER A 99 2.33 -14.67 -5.83
C SER A 99 1.58 -15.02 -4.54
N SER A 100 1.32 -13.99 -3.72
CA SER A 100 0.79 -14.19 -2.37
C SER A 100 -0.75 -14.33 -2.28
N PHE A 101 -1.48 -14.38 -3.39
CA PHE A 101 -2.88 -14.82 -3.37
C PHE A 101 -2.96 -16.35 -3.46
N ALA A 102 -2.24 -17.03 -2.56
CA ALA A 102 -2.11 -18.49 -2.50
C ALA A 102 -1.82 -18.94 -1.05
N GLU A 103 -1.91 -20.26 -0.79
CA GLU A 103 -1.56 -20.80 0.54
C GLU A 103 -0.04 -20.77 0.82
N TYR A 104 0.78 -20.76 -0.22
CA TYR A 104 2.24 -20.69 -0.13
C TYR A 104 2.81 -19.78 -1.20
N ASP A 105 3.89 -19.10 -0.87
CA ASP A 105 4.70 -18.32 -1.81
C ASP A 105 6.19 -18.54 -1.51
N VAL A 106 7.04 -18.19 -2.46
CA VAL A 106 8.50 -18.25 -2.33
C VAL A 106 9.07 -16.85 -2.49
N ALA A 107 9.98 -16.48 -1.61
CA ALA A 107 10.65 -15.19 -1.65
C ALA A 107 12.16 -15.35 -1.40
N ASP A 108 12.97 -14.42 -1.92
CA ASP A 108 14.37 -14.28 -1.52
C ASP A 108 14.45 -13.94 -0.02
N GLN A 109 15.43 -14.49 0.70
CA GLN A 109 15.63 -14.19 2.12
C GLN A 109 15.86 -12.69 2.40
N ALA A 110 16.33 -11.90 1.41
CA ALA A 110 16.48 -10.45 1.54
C ALA A 110 15.15 -9.70 1.39
N ALA A 111 14.14 -10.34 0.81
CA ALA A 111 12.80 -9.80 0.57
C ALA A 111 11.80 -10.18 1.68
N VAL A 112 12.24 -10.81 2.76
CA VAL A 112 11.40 -11.11 3.93
C VAL A 112 11.87 -10.34 5.15
N VAL A 113 10.92 -9.90 5.96
CA VAL A 113 11.18 -9.17 7.20
C VAL A 113 10.53 -9.91 8.36
N PRO A 114 11.30 -10.36 9.38
CA PRO A 114 10.75 -11.03 10.55
C PRO A 114 9.74 -10.14 11.29
N LEU A 115 8.66 -10.76 11.76
CA LEU A 115 7.64 -10.15 12.61
C LEU A 115 7.83 -10.66 14.03
N PRO A 116 8.00 -9.76 15.02
CA PRO A 116 8.14 -10.16 16.41
C PRO A 116 6.83 -10.72 16.97
N SER A 117 6.93 -11.57 18.01
CA SER A 117 5.77 -12.27 18.59
C SER A 117 4.71 -11.35 19.17
N GLU A 118 5.05 -10.11 19.53
CA GLU A 118 4.10 -9.08 19.96
C GLU A 118 3.07 -8.72 18.88
N LEU A 119 3.37 -9.03 17.62
CA LEU A 119 2.50 -8.82 16.47
C LEU A 119 1.76 -10.10 16.03
N ASP A 120 1.83 -11.19 16.81
CA ASP A 120 1.15 -12.44 16.47
C ASP A 120 -0.37 -12.24 16.39
N GLY A 121 -0.96 -12.84 15.37
CA GLY A 121 -2.40 -12.73 15.10
C GLY A 121 -2.84 -11.44 14.39
N LEU A 122 -2.00 -10.40 14.34
CA LEU A 122 -2.30 -9.20 13.57
C LEU A 122 -2.09 -9.45 12.07
N PRO A 123 -3.03 -9.05 11.20
CA PRO A 123 -2.76 -8.98 9.76
C PRO A 123 -1.62 -7.99 9.49
N PHE A 124 -0.56 -8.41 8.81
CA PHE A 124 0.60 -7.54 8.59
C PHE A 124 0.96 -7.47 7.10
N ALA A 125 0.21 -6.67 6.35
CA ALA A 125 0.55 -6.33 4.97
C ALA A 125 1.78 -5.40 4.95
N GLY A 126 2.99 -5.99 4.98
CA GLY A 126 4.23 -5.25 5.20
C GLY A 126 4.61 -4.33 4.03
N GLU A 127 4.31 -4.72 2.79
CA GLU A 127 4.68 -3.95 1.60
C GLU A 127 4.11 -2.51 1.62
N PRO A 128 2.79 -2.27 1.75
CA PRO A 128 2.26 -0.92 1.75
C PRO A 128 2.64 -0.11 3.00
N LEU A 129 2.94 -0.78 4.11
CA LEU A 129 3.50 -0.13 5.30
C LEU A 129 4.91 0.38 5.01
N GLY A 130 5.76 -0.45 4.41
CA GLY A 130 7.11 -0.06 3.96
C GLY A 130 7.08 1.06 2.92
N CYS A 131 6.12 1.03 1.98
CA CYS A 131 5.86 2.13 1.07
C CYS A 131 5.62 3.44 1.83
N ALA A 132 4.76 3.44 2.84
CA ALA A 132 4.44 4.62 3.62
C ALA A 132 5.70 5.19 4.32
N MET A 133 6.53 4.34 4.92
CA MET A 133 7.78 4.75 5.56
C MET A 133 8.76 5.39 4.56
N ASN A 134 8.92 4.77 3.39
CA ASN A 134 9.79 5.30 2.33
C ASN A 134 9.29 6.63 1.79
N ILE A 135 7.99 6.78 1.55
CA ILE A 135 7.38 8.04 1.09
C ILE A 135 7.58 9.11 2.16
N PHE A 136 7.31 8.78 3.43
CA PHE A 136 7.48 9.72 4.53
C PHE A 136 8.93 10.21 4.62
N ARG A 137 9.92 9.32 4.58
CA ARG A 137 11.34 9.66 4.57
C ARG A 137 11.69 10.59 3.41
N ARG A 138 11.21 10.29 2.19
CA ARG A 138 11.46 11.11 1.00
C ARG A 138 10.69 12.43 0.98
N SER A 139 9.61 12.54 1.76
CA SER A 139 8.87 13.80 1.88
C SER A 139 9.66 14.91 2.58
N GLY A 140 10.61 14.53 3.46
CA GLY A 140 11.42 15.48 4.21
C GLY A 140 10.60 16.37 5.15
N ILE A 141 9.47 15.87 5.64
CA ILE A 141 8.61 16.58 6.58
C ILE A 141 9.37 16.87 7.88
N SER A 142 9.23 18.09 8.39
CA SER A 142 9.88 18.58 9.60
C SER A 142 8.86 19.22 10.55
N PRO A 143 9.14 19.31 11.86
CA PRO A 143 8.26 19.93 12.84
C PRO A 143 7.88 21.37 12.46
N GLY A 144 6.62 21.72 12.69
CA GLY A 144 6.08 23.07 12.44
C GLY A 144 5.69 23.37 10.99
N GLN A 145 5.97 22.47 10.05
CA GLN A 145 5.51 22.61 8.66
C GLN A 145 4.00 22.38 8.53
N THR A 146 3.38 23.06 7.57
CA THR A 146 2.01 22.75 7.12
C THR A 146 2.08 21.74 5.99
N VAL A 147 1.43 20.61 6.18
CA VAL A 147 1.43 19.48 5.23
C VAL A 147 0.01 19.22 4.75
N ALA A 148 -0.23 19.16 3.44
CA ALA A 148 -1.49 18.66 2.90
C ALA A 148 -1.31 17.22 2.37
N ILE A 149 -2.30 16.35 2.65
CA ILE A 149 -2.34 14.99 2.12
C ILE A 149 -3.61 14.84 1.29
N VAL A 150 -3.42 14.74 -0.03
CA VAL A 150 -4.51 14.61 -1.01
C VAL A 150 -4.76 13.12 -1.27
N GLY A 151 -5.85 12.62 -0.71
CA GLY A 151 -6.22 11.20 -0.79
C GLY A 151 -5.94 10.43 0.49
N ILE A 152 -7.02 10.22 1.28
CA ILE A 152 -6.95 9.44 2.51
C ILE A 152 -7.52 8.03 2.24
N GLY A 153 -6.67 7.19 1.68
CA GLY A 153 -6.78 5.73 1.69
C GLY A 153 -5.91 5.15 2.79
N PHE A 154 -5.58 3.87 2.70
CA PHE A 154 -4.67 3.21 3.65
C PHE A 154 -3.32 3.96 3.75
N LEU A 155 -2.68 4.22 2.61
CA LEU A 155 -1.41 4.94 2.54
C LEU A 155 -1.52 6.37 3.11
N GLY A 156 -2.54 7.13 2.68
CA GLY A 156 -2.73 8.51 3.15
C GLY A 156 -3.03 8.60 4.65
N ALA A 157 -3.73 7.62 5.23
CA ALA A 157 -3.98 7.54 6.66
C ALA A 157 -2.67 7.35 7.46
N ILE A 158 -1.80 6.44 7.02
CA ILE A 158 -0.49 6.21 7.65
C ILE A 158 0.39 7.46 7.53
N LEU A 159 0.45 8.06 6.35
CA LEU A 159 1.21 9.30 6.11
C LEU A 159 0.70 10.46 6.97
N THR A 160 -0.63 10.53 7.21
CA THR A 160 -1.21 11.51 8.14
C THR A 160 -0.68 11.31 9.55
N ARG A 161 -0.65 10.07 10.04
CA ARG A 161 -0.12 9.76 11.37
C ARG A 161 1.36 10.10 11.48
N LEU A 162 2.18 9.63 10.52
CA LEU A 162 3.62 9.88 10.52
C LEU A 162 3.95 11.38 10.47
N ALA A 163 3.22 12.16 9.64
CA ALA A 163 3.41 13.61 9.57
C ALA A 163 3.01 14.32 10.86
N THR A 164 1.90 13.89 11.48
CA THR A 164 1.45 14.41 12.78
C THR A 164 2.48 14.14 13.88
N ASP A 165 2.98 12.91 13.97
CA ASP A 165 3.99 12.51 14.96
C ASP A 165 5.32 13.24 14.76
N ALA A 166 5.64 13.61 13.53
CA ALA A 166 6.78 14.46 13.22
C ALA A 166 6.58 15.95 13.60
N GLY A 167 5.42 16.30 14.16
CA GLY A 167 5.11 17.68 14.59
C GLY A 167 4.65 18.60 13.48
N ALA A 168 4.19 18.07 12.35
CA ALA A 168 3.60 18.87 11.28
C ALA A 168 2.11 19.18 11.55
N ARG A 169 1.65 20.31 11.02
CA ARG A 169 0.24 20.67 10.95
C ARG A 169 -0.38 20.04 9.71
N VAL A 170 -1.19 18.98 9.86
CA VAL A 170 -1.69 18.20 8.73
C VAL A 170 -3.10 18.63 8.32
N ILE A 171 -3.28 18.92 7.03
CA ILE A 171 -4.56 19.14 6.35
C ILE A 171 -4.83 17.91 5.48
N ALA A 172 -5.88 17.16 5.76
CA ALA A 172 -6.21 15.94 5.05
C ALA A 172 -7.40 16.14 4.10
N LEU A 173 -7.26 15.69 2.84
CA LEU A 173 -8.29 15.84 1.82
C LEU A 173 -8.77 14.48 1.31
N SER A 174 -10.09 14.22 1.35
CA SER A 174 -10.68 12.99 0.84
C SER A 174 -12.12 13.21 0.38
N ARG A 175 -12.55 12.44 -0.63
CA ARG A 175 -13.97 12.44 -1.07
C ARG A 175 -14.90 11.71 -0.10
N ARG A 176 -14.36 10.81 0.73
CA ARG A 176 -15.15 9.91 1.57
C ARG A 176 -15.20 10.41 3.01
N PRO A 177 -16.40 10.59 3.59
CA PRO A 177 -16.54 11.02 4.98
C PRO A 177 -15.79 10.10 5.96
N TYR A 178 -15.94 8.78 5.82
CA TYR A 178 -15.21 7.81 6.66
C TYR A 178 -13.69 8.02 6.64
N SER A 179 -13.11 8.30 5.46
CA SER A 179 -11.67 8.58 5.34
C SER A 179 -11.26 9.87 6.06
N LEU A 180 -12.12 10.90 6.05
CA LEU A 180 -11.87 12.13 6.80
C LEU A 180 -11.92 11.88 8.32
N ASP A 181 -12.81 11.00 8.78
CA ASP A 181 -12.86 10.58 10.18
C ASP A 181 -11.61 9.79 10.57
N VAL A 182 -11.13 8.91 9.69
CA VAL A 182 -9.82 8.24 9.89
C VAL A 182 -8.71 9.27 10.00
N ALA A 183 -8.64 10.25 9.09
CA ALA A 183 -7.61 11.29 9.13
C ALA A 183 -7.61 12.07 10.46
N ARG A 184 -8.80 12.40 11.01
CA ARG A 184 -8.90 13.04 12.34
C ARG A 184 -8.32 12.15 13.45
N ARG A 185 -8.63 10.85 13.44
CA ARG A 185 -8.03 9.89 14.40
C ARG A 185 -6.52 9.77 14.23
N MET A 186 -6.01 9.93 13.00
CA MET A 186 -4.56 9.95 12.72
C MET A 186 -3.91 11.30 13.08
N GLY A 187 -4.66 12.29 13.54
CA GLY A 187 -4.15 13.56 14.06
C GLY A 187 -4.18 14.72 13.06
N ALA A 188 -4.86 14.60 11.93
CA ALA A 188 -5.08 15.75 11.05
C ALA A 188 -5.85 16.85 11.80
N VAL A 189 -5.32 18.07 11.76
CA VAL A 189 -5.95 19.23 12.41
C VAL A 189 -7.10 19.80 11.59
N GLU A 190 -7.07 19.59 10.28
CA GLU A 190 -8.11 20.00 9.34
C GLU A 190 -8.44 18.86 8.37
N THR A 191 -9.71 18.72 8.04
CA THR A 191 -10.18 17.74 7.05
C THR A 191 -11.12 18.40 6.06
N LEU A 192 -10.84 18.24 4.77
CA LEU A 192 -11.59 18.88 3.69
C LEU A 192 -12.17 17.83 2.74
N ALA A 193 -13.43 18.01 2.34
CA ALA A 193 -14.04 17.19 1.30
C ALA A 193 -13.39 17.50 -0.06
N LEU A 194 -12.95 16.46 -0.76
CA LEU A 194 -12.27 16.56 -2.05
C LEU A 194 -13.33 16.57 -3.18
N ASP A 195 -13.99 17.71 -3.38
CA ASP A 195 -15.17 17.89 -4.26
C ASP A 195 -15.05 19.07 -5.24
N ASP A 196 -14.58 20.23 -4.80
CA ASP A 196 -14.44 21.42 -5.63
C ASP A 196 -13.01 21.95 -5.62
N HIS A 197 -12.41 22.02 -6.82
CA HIS A 197 -11.00 22.38 -7.00
C HIS A 197 -10.69 23.81 -6.47
N TYR A 198 -11.48 24.77 -6.88
CA TYR A 198 -11.22 26.20 -6.55
C TYR A 198 -11.62 26.53 -5.11
N ALA A 199 -12.70 25.93 -4.63
CA ALA A 199 -13.11 26.08 -3.24
C ALA A 199 -12.04 25.51 -2.29
N LEU A 200 -11.41 24.38 -2.65
CA LEU A 200 -10.31 23.78 -1.87
C LEU A 200 -9.07 24.66 -1.86
N ILE A 201 -8.67 25.23 -3.01
CA ILE A 201 -7.54 26.17 -3.08
C ILE A 201 -7.82 27.37 -2.20
N ALA A 202 -9.02 27.99 -2.31
CA ALA A 202 -9.42 29.13 -1.48
C ALA A 202 -9.40 28.77 0.02
N LYS A 203 -9.92 27.59 0.39
CA LYS A 203 -9.97 27.15 1.79
C LYS A 203 -8.59 26.90 2.36
N VAL A 204 -7.70 26.22 1.63
CA VAL A 204 -6.31 26.01 2.07
C VAL A 204 -5.56 27.35 2.14
N SER A 205 -5.79 28.28 1.20
CA SER A 205 -5.24 29.62 1.27
C SER A 205 -5.67 30.36 2.54
N GLU A 206 -6.98 30.30 2.89
CA GLU A 206 -7.49 30.86 4.16
C GLU A 206 -6.81 30.24 5.38
N LEU A 207 -6.75 28.88 5.45
CA LEU A 207 -6.16 28.13 6.56
C LEU A 207 -4.67 28.38 6.75
N THR A 208 -3.99 28.86 5.71
CA THR A 208 -2.53 29.09 5.69
C THR A 208 -2.20 30.59 5.53
N GLU A 209 -3.15 31.48 5.65
CA GLU A 209 -2.95 32.94 5.50
C GLU A 209 -2.29 33.29 4.15
N GLY A 210 -2.70 32.63 3.07
CA GLY A 210 -2.17 32.81 1.72
C GLY A 210 -0.82 32.14 1.45
N ARG A 211 -0.21 31.47 2.43
CA ARG A 211 1.13 30.88 2.27
C ARG A 211 1.15 29.53 1.58
N PHE A 212 0.01 28.81 1.59
CA PHE A 212 -0.12 27.41 1.14
C PHE A 212 0.74 26.43 1.98
N CYS A 213 0.89 25.17 1.51
CA CYS A 213 1.51 24.10 2.27
C CYS A 213 3.01 23.95 1.95
N ASP A 214 3.83 23.73 2.97
CA ASP A 214 5.27 23.45 2.82
C ASP A 214 5.53 22.18 2.03
N VAL A 215 4.74 21.14 2.34
CA VAL A 215 4.78 19.85 1.67
C VAL A 215 3.36 19.43 1.32
N VAL A 216 3.15 18.95 0.10
CA VAL A 216 1.88 18.34 -0.32
C VAL A 216 2.16 16.94 -0.83
N ILE A 217 1.46 15.95 -0.27
CA ILE A 217 1.56 14.55 -0.70
C ILE A 217 0.31 14.20 -1.51
N GLU A 218 0.49 13.85 -2.78
CA GLU A 218 -0.55 13.29 -3.65
C GLU A 218 -0.55 11.77 -3.49
N ALA A 219 -1.63 11.18 -2.95
CA ALA A 219 -1.76 9.76 -2.64
C ALA A 219 -2.98 9.09 -3.32
N VAL A 220 -3.42 9.61 -4.47
CA VAL A 220 -4.54 9.08 -5.25
C VAL A 220 -4.09 8.42 -6.55
N GLY A 221 -3.08 9.01 -7.24
CA GLY A 221 -2.57 8.55 -8.52
C GLY A 221 -3.46 8.93 -9.72
N LYS A 222 -4.10 10.12 -9.69
CA LYS A 222 -4.97 10.63 -10.76
C LYS A 222 -4.63 12.07 -11.14
N ALA A 223 -5.01 12.49 -12.37
CA ALA A 223 -4.69 13.81 -12.91
C ALA A 223 -5.18 14.94 -12.00
N TRP A 224 -6.48 14.99 -11.74
CA TRP A 224 -7.07 16.08 -10.96
C TRP A 224 -6.50 16.23 -9.54
N PRO A 225 -6.31 15.15 -8.73
CA PRO A 225 -5.62 15.26 -7.45
C PRO A 225 -4.18 15.74 -7.54
N LEU A 226 -3.45 15.38 -8.60
CA LEU A 226 -2.07 15.85 -8.83
C LEU A 226 -2.05 17.36 -9.14
N ASP A 227 -2.96 17.83 -10.00
CA ASP A 227 -3.07 19.26 -10.32
C ASP A 227 -3.43 20.07 -9.07
N LEU A 228 -4.41 19.60 -8.29
CA LEU A 228 -4.77 20.21 -7.01
C LEU A 228 -3.58 20.24 -6.05
N ALA A 229 -2.86 19.12 -5.91
CA ALA A 229 -1.71 19.03 -5.01
C ALA A 229 -0.63 20.08 -5.38
N ALA A 230 -0.37 20.28 -6.66
CA ALA A 230 0.55 21.33 -7.12
C ALA A 230 0.07 22.74 -6.74
N GLU A 231 -1.25 23.01 -6.89
CA GLU A 231 -1.85 24.30 -6.51
C GLU A 231 -1.81 24.55 -4.99
N LEU A 232 -1.89 23.50 -4.18
CA LEU A 232 -1.81 23.61 -2.72
C LEU A 232 -0.37 23.74 -2.21
N THR A 233 0.63 23.51 -3.06
CA THR A 233 2.05 23.61 -2.69
C THR A 233 2.51 25.07 -2.78
N ARG A 234 3.13 25.61 -1.71
CA ARG A 234 3.66 26.96 -1.68
C ARG A 234 4.83 27.16 -2.66
N GLU A 235 5.23 28.42 -2.87
CA GLU A 235 6.51 28.73 -3.56
C GLU A 235 7.68 28.04 -2.84
N ARG A 236 8.57 27.40 -3.61
CA ARG A 236 9.69 26.58 -3.13
C ARG A 236 9.27 25.48 -2.15
N GLY A 237 7.98 25.09 -2.23
CA GLY A 237 7.43 23.96 -1.48
C GLY A 237 7.73 22.64 -2.17
N ARG A 238 7.45 21.56 -1.46
CA ARG A 238 7.68 20.19 -1.96
C ARG A 238 6.36 19.51 -2.32
N LEU A 239 6.24 19.09 -3.58
CA LEU A 239 5.18 18.21 -4.07
C LEU A 239 5.71 16.77 -4.10
N VAL A 240 5.09 15.88 -3.32
CA VAL A 240 5.44 14.47 -3.23
C VAL A 240 4.40 13.63 -3.96
N ILE A 241 4.80 12.95 -5.02
CA ILE A 241 3.95 12.05 -5.78
C ILE A 241 4.09 10.66 -5.16
N ALA A 242 3.08 10.27 -4.37
CA ALA A 242 2.99 8.99 -3.69
C ALA A 242 1.95 8.06 -4.33
N GLY A 243 0.96 8.60 -5.02
CA GLY A 243 -0.04 7.84 -5.77
C GLY A 243 0.60 7.12 -6.96
N TYR A 244 0.18 5.88 -7.23
CA TYR A 244 0.66 5.13 -8.38
C TYR A 244 -0.14 5.48 -9.64
N HIS A 245 0.49 6.27 -10.52
CA HIS A 245 -0.10 6.72 -11.79
C HIS A 245 0.06 5.65 -12.88
N GLN A 246 -0.80 4.63 -12.85
CA GLN A 246 -0.68 3.46 -13.75
C GLN A 246 -1.58 3.53 -15.00
N ASP A 247 -2.29 4.65 -15.20
CA ASP A 247 -3.24 4.85 -16.31
C ASP A 247 -2.66 5.66 -17.48
N GLY A 248 -1.33 5.67 -17.63
CA GLY A 248 -0.60 6.21 -18.79
C GLY A 248 0.01 7.61 -18.58
N PRO A 249 0.43 8.26 -19.67
CA PRO A 249 1.04 9.59 -19.62
C PRO A 249 0.14 10.63 -18.98
N ARG A 250 0.76 11.65 -18.35
CA ARG A 250 0.07 12.68 -17.60
C ARG A 250 0.45 14.06 -18.11
N GLN A 251 -0.54 14.91 -18.38
CA GLN A 251 -0.31 16.35 -18.54
C GLN A 251 -0.19 17.00 -17.17
N ILE A 252 0.71 17.95 -17.04
CA ILE A 252 0.94 18.75 -15.84
C ILE A 252 1.01 20.23 -16.20
N ASN A 253 0.65 21.11 -15.27
CA ASN A 253 0.83 22.55 -15.42
C ASN A 253 2.30 22.92 -15.12
N MET A 254 3.19 22.68 -16.09
CA MET A 254 4.62 22.98 -15.95
C MET A 254 4.88 24.46 -15.72
N GLN A 255 4.04 25.36 -16.25
CA GLN A 255 4.19 26.81 -16.01
C GLN A 255 4.01 27.13 -14.53
N LEU A 256 3.01 26.57 -13.87
CA LEU A 256 2.82 26.71 -12.43
C LEU A 256 4.00 26.17 -11.63
N TRP A 257 4.45 24.96 -11.96
CA TRP A 257 5.55 24.31 -11.26
C TRP A 257 6.83 25.12 -11.36
N ASN A 258 7.16 25.64 -12.56
CA ASN A 258 8.32 26.51 -12.78
C ASN A 258 8.16 27.86 -12.07
N TRP A 259 6.99 28.46 -12.16
CA TRP A 259 6.73 29.78 -11.54
C TRP A 259 6.89 29.73 -10.03
N ARG A 260 6.40 28.66 -9.39
CA ARG A 260 6.53 28.46 -7.95
C ARG A 260 7.86 27.84 -7.53
N GLY A 261 8.66 27.35 -8.48
CA GLY A 261 9.93 26.68 -8.18
C GLY A 261 9.74 25.46 -7.29
N LEU A 262 8.76 24.59 -7.65
CA LEU A 262 8.41 23.42 -6.85
C LEU A 262 9.56 22.39 -6.83
N ASP A 263 9.83 21.84 -5.65
CA ASP A 263 10.66 20.66 -5.48
C ASP A 263 9.77 19.42 -5.62
N VAL A 264 9.81 18.75 -6.79
CA VAL A 264 8.91 17.64 -7.09
C VAL A 264 9.61 16.30 -6.89
N VAL A 265 9.09 15.49 -5.98
CA VAL A 265 9.65 14.19 -5.62
C VAL A 265 8.68 13.08 -6.02
N ASN A 266 9.07 12.22 -6.96
CA ASN A 266 8.39 10.96 -7.16
C ASN A 266 8.87 9.97 -6.09
N ALA A 267 7.98 9.64 -5.16
CA ALA A 267 8.36 8.90 -3.95
C ALA A 267 8.27 7.37 -4.10
N HIS A 268 8.00 6.87 -5.31
CA HIS A 268 8.01 5.44 -5.58
C HIS A 268 9.42 4.85 -5.43
N GLU A 269 9.54 3.72 -4.77
CA GLU A 269 10.80 3.01 -4.55
C GLU A 269 10.90 1.79 -5.49
N ARG A 270 12.12 1.43 -5.89
CA ARG A 270 12.40 0.27 -6.73
C ARG A 270 13.54 -0.60 -6.18
N ASP A 271 14.30 -0.10 -5.21
CA ASP A 271 15.35 -0.89 -4.57
C ASP A 271 14.74 -1.81 -3.50
N PRO A 272 14.86 -3.15 -3.67
CA PRO A 272 14.30 -4.11 -2.71
C PRO A 272 14.87 -3.96 -1.29
N ALA A 273 16.12 -3.52 -1.16
CA ALA A 273 16.77 -3.33 0.14
C ALA A 273 16.15 -2.14 0.89
N VAL A 274 15.87 -1.04 0.18
CA VAL A 274 15.19 0.13 0.73
C VAL A 274 13.75 -0.21 1.09
N TYR A 275 13.08 -1.02 0.28
CA TYR A 275 11.74 -1.54 0.60
C TYR A 275 11.74 -2.33 1.90
N ALA A 276 12.63 -3.31 2.03
CA ALA A 276 12.73 -4.13 3.24
C ALA A 276 13.07 -3.30 4.48
N GLU A 277 13.87 -2.23 4.34
CA GLU A 277 14.13 -1.30 5.44
C GLU A 277 12.86 -0.56 5.86
N GLY A 278 12.07 -0.05 4.92
CA GLY A 278 10.78 0.57 5.22
C GLY A 278 9.81 -0.39 5.94
N VAL A 279 9.82 -1.69 5.60
CA VAL A 279 9.03 -2.70 6.31
C VAL A 279 9.52 -2.88 7.75
N ARG A 280 10.85 -2.88 8.01
CA ARG A 280 11.41 -2.95 9.38
C ARG A 280 11.00 -1.73 10.22
N GLU A 281 11.08 -0.53 9.63
CA GLU A 281 10.58 0.70 10.28
C GLU A 281 9.09 0.60 10.64
N ALA A 282 8.29 0.02 9.71
CA ALA A 282 6.86 -0.19 9.96
C ALA A 282 6.60 -1.22 11.07
N VAL A 283 7.38 -2.30 11.14
CA VAL A 283 7.32 -3.27 12.26
C VAL A 283 7.55 -2.55 13.59
N GLU A 284 8.55 -1.69 13.67
CA GLU A 284 8.83 -0.93 14.88
C GLU A 284 7.72 0.08 15.22
N ALA A 285 7.16 0.77 14.21
CA ALA A 285 6.05 1.70 14.41
C ALA A 285 4.78 1.01 14.94
N VAL A 286 4.50 -0.21 14.47
CA VAL A 286 3.36 -1.00 15.00
C VAL A 286 3.68 -1.55 16.40
N ARG A 287 4.88 -2.09 16.62
CA ARG A 287 5.31 -2.62 17.92
C ARG A 287 5.30 -1.56 19.02
N SER A 288 5.71 -0.34 18.71
CA SER A 288 5.69 0.80 19.66
C SER A 288 4.30 1.40 19.89
N GLY A 289 3.27 0.98 19.13
CA GLY A 289 1.93 1.54 19.20
C GLY A 289 1.77 2.88 18.47
N GLN A 290 2.76 3.31 17.67
CA GLN A 290 2.66 4.48 16.82
C GLN A 290 1.61 4.28 15.73
N LEU A 291 1.54 3.07 15.16
CA LEU A 291 0.50 2.66 14.19
C LEU A 291 -0.35 1.53 14.78
N ASP A 292 -1.66 1.69 14.77
CA ASP A 292 -2.62 0.61 15.06
C ASP A 292 -3.21 0.08 13.77
N LEU A 293 -2.88 -1.16 13.41
CA LEU A 293 -3.36 -1.80 12.18
C LEU A 293 -4.84 -2.22 12.28
N ASN A 294 -5.41 -2.37 13.47
CA ASN A 294 -6.83 -2.71 13.65
C ASN A 294 -7.75 -1.59 13.13
N ASP A 295 -7.31 -0.34 13.25
CA ASP A 295 -8.05 0.81 12.72
C ASP A 295 -7.91 0.97 11.20
N LEU A 296 -6.90 0.35 10.60
CA LEU A 296 -6.53 0.54 9.20
C LEU A 296 -6.99 -0.61 8.30
N ILE A 297 -7.02 -1.86 8.81
CA ILE A 297 -7.46 -3.04 8.06
C ILE A 297 -8.93 -3.28 8.38
N THR A 298 -9.82 -2.82 7.49
CA THR A 298 -11.26 -2.74 7.76
C THR A 298 -12.05 -3.94 7.25
N HIS A 299 -11.53 -4.66 6.25
CA HIS A 299 -12.25 -5.76 5.60
C HIS A 299 -11.34 -6.98 5.44
N ALA A 300 -11.87 -8.15 5.75
CA ALA A 300 -11.17 -9.42 5.56
C ALA A 300 -12.05 -10.40 4.81
N TYR A 301 -11.48 -11.05 3.81
CA TYR A 301 -12.16 -12.03 2.95
C TYR A 301 -11.38 -13.35 2.96
N PRO A 302 -12.02 -14.51 2.80
CA PRO A 302 -11.31 -15.74 2.49
C PRO A 302 -10.74 -15.69 1.06
N LEU A 303 -9.76 -16.55 0.75
CA LEU A 303 -9.13 -16.61 -0.58
C LEU A 303 -10.16 -16.81 -1.70
N GLU A 304 -11.21 -17.61 -1.45
CA GLU A 304 -12.30 -17.89 -2.38
C GLU A 304 -13.15 -16.66 -2.75
N GLN A 305 -13.03 -15.57 -1.99
CA GLN A 305 -13.73 -14.30 -2.20
C GLN A 305 -12.77 -13.16 -2.57
N LEU A 306 -11.61 -13.48 -3.16
CA LEU A 306 -10.67 -12.47 -3.62
C LEU A 306 -11.29 -11.52 -4.66
N ASP A 307 -12.20 -11.99 -5.52
CA ASP A 307 -12.99 -11.18 -6.43
C ASP A 307 -13.78 -10.09 -5.69
N GLN A 308 -14.49 -10.46 -4.61
CA GLN A 308 -15.22 -9.52 -3.77
C GLN A 308 -14.28 -8.53 -3.06
N ALA A 309 -13.09 -8.98 -2.64
CA ALA A 309 -12.09 -8.11 -2.03
C ALA A 309 -11.52 -7.08 -3.03
N LEU A 310 -11.31 -7.47 -4.30
CA LEU A 310 -10.89 -6.60 -5.39
C LEU A 310 -12.00 -5.59 -5.73
N ASP A 311 -13.23 -6.05 -5.83
CA ASP A 311 -14.39 -5.20 -6.08
C ASP A 311 -14.63 -4.21 -4.94
N ALA A 312 -14.55 -4.65 -3.67
CA ALA A 312 -14.62 -3.75 -2.52
C ALA A 312 -13.48 -2.71 -2.52
N THR A 313 -12.29 -3.09 -2.98
CA THR A 313 -11.15 -2.16 -3.13
C THR A 313 -11.40 -1.13 -4.23
N ARG A 314 -12.11 -1.48 -5.31
CA ARG A 314 -12.55 -0.58 -6.37
C ARG A 314 -13.67 0.36 -5.89
N ASP A 315 -14.74 -0.21 -5.35
CA ASP A 315 -15.99 0.48 -5.04
C ASP A 315 -15.94 1.24 -3.72
N ARG A 316 -15.09 0.80 -2.80
CA ARG A 316 -14.81 1.42 -1.50
C ARG A 316 -16.10 1.75 -0.73
N PRO A 317 -16.88 0.73 -0.34
CA PRO A 317 -18.11 0.94 0.43
C PRO A 317 -17.86 1.75 1.69
N ASP A 318 -18.93 2.23 2.32
CA ASP A 318 -18.78 2.97 3.59
C ASP A 318 -18.02 2.12 4.63
N GLY A 319 -17.15 2.77 5.40
CA GLY A 319 -16.26 2.08 6.32
C GLY A 319 -15.03 1.39 5.69
N PHE A 320 -14.86 1.41 4.35
CA PHE A 320 -13.73 0.76 3.70
C PHE A 320 -12.45 1.60 3.76
N LEU A 321 -11.35 1.00 4.17
CA LEU A 321 -10.01 1.58 4.05
C LEU A 321 -9.03 0.61 3.39
N LYS A 322 -8.94 -0.63 3.90
CA LYS A 322 -8.07 -1.69 3.38
C LYS A 322 -8.75 -3.04 3.49
N ALA A 323 -8.68 -3.81 2.43
CA ALA A 323 -9.04 -5.22 2.42
C ALA A 323 -7.79 -6.11 2.53
N VAL A 324 -7.96 -7.24 3.20
CA VAL A 324 -7.00 -8.35 3.22
C VAL A 324 -7.72 -9.65 2.85
N VAL A 325 -6.98 -10.56 2.26
CA VAL A 325 -7.40 -11.95 2.04
C VAL A 325 -6.72 -12.84 3.06
N ARG A 326 -7.48 -13.70 3.73
CA ARG A 326 -6.99 -14.72 4.66
C ARG A 326 -6.95 -16.07 3.97
N MET A 327 -5.90 -16.84 4.21
CA MET A 327 -5.71 -18.15 3.57
C MET A 327 -6.42 -19.29 4.33
N ARG A 328 -6.97 -18.99 5.53
CA ARG A 328 -7.74 -19.91 6.39
C ARG A 328 -8.92 -19.21 7.03
#